data_b3aa6ce7d8b40d325b075e1c034f06e5
#
_entry.id   b3aa6ce7d8b40d325b075e1c034f06e5
#
_cell.length_a   1.000
_cell.length_b   1.000
_cell.length_c   1.000
_cell.angle_alpha   90.00
_cell.angle_beta   90.00
_cell.angle_gamma   90.00
#
_symmetry.space_group_name_H-M   'P 1'
#
loop_
_entity.id
_entity.type
_entity.pdbx_description
1 polymer ?
#
loop_
_entity_poly.entity_id
_entity_poly.type
_entity_poly.pdbx_seq_one_letter_code
_entity_poly.pdbx_strand_id
1 'polypeptide(L)'
;LKDKPFFKASADYQSKMKKPFYSHLITLTNHYPFTLDEEDASIDKPNTGDSTVDGYIQTAHYLDQALEEYITDLKKKGLYDNSVIMIYGDHYGISENHNNAMEKLLGEKITPAKFTDLNRTGFWLKVPGKSGGVNKEYAGQMDVMPTLLHLVGIDSKNYLMFGSDMFSKQHNNVVPFRNGDFITEDYKYVNGKIYSNKDNELLTEKPKDFDKNKKQVEKDLEMSDSVLNGDL
;
A
#
# COMPACT_ATOMS: atom_id res chain seq x y z
N LEU A 1 -1.14 -6.53 21.31
CA LEU A 1 -0.47 -7.79 20.95
C LEU A 1 0.50 -7.51 19.82
N LYS A 2 1.78 -7.87 19.95
CA LYS A 2 2.80 -7.71 18.90
C LYS A 2 2.48 -8.61 17.69
N ASP A 3 2.98 -8.27 16.51
CA ASP A 3 2.58 -8.95 15.27
C ASP A 3 3.00 -10.43 15.21
N LYS A 4 4.17 -10.82 15.74
CA LYS A 4 4.57 -12.25 15.77
C LYS A 4 3.57 -13.13 16.52
N PRO A 5 3.26 -12.89 17.81
CA PRO A 5 2.25 -13.69 18.51
C PRO A 5 0.83 -13.53 17.94
N PHE A 6 0.50 -12.37 17.35
CA PHE A 6 -0.77 -12.16 16.67
C PHE A 6 -0.90 -13.06 15.44
N PHE A 7 0.08 -13.09 14.57
CA PHE A 7 0.07 -13.95 13.38
C PHE A 7 0.07 -15.44 13.72
N LYS A 8 0.84 -15.84 14.74
CA LYS A 8 0.84 -17.23 15.21
C LYS A 8 -0.55 -17.68 15.67
N ALA A 9 -1.20 -16.87 16.52
CA ALA A 9 -2.57 -17.15 16.97
C ALA A 9 -3.56 -17.14 15.81
N SER A 10 -3.41 -16.23 14.87
CA SER A 10 -4.26 -16.15 13.67
C SER A 10 -4.14 -17.38 12.79
N ALA A 11 -2.92 -17.88 12.53
CA ALA A 11 -2.71 -19.10 11.78
C ALA A 11 -3.31 -20.34 12.47
N ASP A 12 -3.20 -20.41 13.80
CA ASP A 12 -3.81 -21.49 14.59
C ASP A 12 -5.34 -21.46 14.53
N TYR A 13 -5.92 -20.27 14.57
CA TYR A 13 -7.36 -20.08 14.44
C TYR A 13 -7.85 -20.43 13.02
N GLN A 14 -7.20 -19.89 12.00
CA GLN A 14 -7.52 -20.12 10.59
C GLN A 14 -7.46 -21.59 10.20
N SER A 15 -6.53 -22.38 10.79
CA SER A 15 -6.42 -23.80 10.53
C SER A 15 -7.66 -24.62 10.95
N LYS A 16 -8.47 -24.06 11.85
CA LYS A 16 -9.71 -24.67 12.38
C LYS A 16 -10.97 -24.13 11.69
N MET A 17 -10.85 -23.10 10.84
CA MET A 17 -12.00 -22.52 10.16
C MET A 17 -12.56 -23.44 9.07
N LYS A 18 -13.89 -23.42 8.90
CA LYS A 18 -14.55 -24.09 7.78
C LYS A 18 -14.18 -23.38 6.47
N LYS A 19 -13.72 -24.15 5.50
CA LYS A 19 -13.36 -23.64 4.16
C LYS A 19 -14.59 -23.61 3.23
N PRO A 20 -14.68 -22.65 2.29
CA PRO A 20 -13.80 -21.51 2.14
C PRO A 20 -14.04 -20.45 3.24
N PHE A 21 -13.02 -19.65 3.55
CA PHE A 21 -13.14 -18.52 4.47
C PHE A 21 -12.40 -17.28 3.92
N TYR A 22 -12.80 -16.12 4.38
CA TYR A 22 -12.09 -14.85 4.24
C TYR A 22 -11.54 -14.42 5.61
N SER A 23 -10.32 -13.93 5.63
CA SER A 23 -9.68 -13.42 6.84
C SER A 23 -8.97 -12.12 6.52
N HIS A 24 -9.29 -11.07 7.27
CA HIS A 24 -8.64 -9.77 7.19
C HIS A 24 -7.89 -9.53 8.50
N LEU A 25 -6.58 -9.36 8.42
CA LEU A 25 -5.69 -9.14 9.56
C LEU A 25 -5.11 -7.73 9.45
N ILE A 26 -5.14 -6.98 10.55
CA ILE A 26 -4.55 -5.66 10.66
C ILE A 26 -3.43 -5.73 11.68
N THR A 27 -2.20 -5.38 11.27
CA THR A 27 -1.01 -5.36 12.12
C THR A 27 -0.88 -4.02 12.83
N LEU A 28 -0.18 -3.99 13.96
CA LEU A 28 -0.06 -2.78 14.78
C LEU A 28 1.37 -2.48 15.23
N THR A 29 2.31 -3.41 15.17
CA THR A 29 3.66 -3.16 15.69
C THR A 29 4.40 -2.12 14.85
N ASN A 30 4.23 -2.14 13.52
CA ASN A 30 4.75 -1.12 12.62
C ASN A 30 3.77 0.04 12.44
N HIS A 31 3.32 0.61 13.55
CA HIS A 31 2.42 1.77 13.60
C HIS A 31 3.00 2.84 14.54
N TYR A 32 2.70 4.12 14.25
CA TYR A 32 3.11 5.22 15.14
C TYR A 32 2.68 4.95 16.60
N PRO A 33 3.54 5.15 17.58
CA PRO A 33 4.87 5.81 17.58
C PRO A 33 6.07 4.91 17.24
N PHE A 34 5.89 3.74 16.64
CA PHE A 34 6.94 2.82 16.21
C PHE A 34 7.87 2.36 17.34
N THR A 35 7.28 1.97 18.44
CA THR A 35 8.03 1.49 19.61
C THR A 35 8.17 -0.04 19.56
N LEU A 36 9.37 -0.51 19.88
CA LEU A 36 9.68 -1.92 19.97
C LEU A 36 10.51 -2.16 21.23
N ASP A 37 10.22 -3.25 21.95
CA ASP A 37 11.02 -3.67 23.10
C ASP A 37 12.40 -4.15 22.65
N GLU A 38 13.43 -3.91 23.46
CA GLU A 38 14.81 -4.24 23.11
C GLU A 38 15.00 -5.74 22.76
N GLU A 39 14.28 -6.62 23.43
CA GLU A 39 14.32 -8.07 23.18
C GLU A 39 13.78 -8.49 21.80
N ASP A 40 12.94 -7.66 21.18
CA ASP A 40 12.37 -7.89 19.84
C ASP A 40 13.17 -7.20 18.73
N ALA A 41 14.05 -6.28 19.09
CA ALA A 41 14.85 -5.52 18.12
C ALA A 41 16.04 -6.39 17.66
N SER A 42 16.03 -6.79 16.39
CA SER A 42 17.07 -7.62 15.76
C SER A 42 18.03 -6.82 14.87
N ILE A 43 17.79 -5.52 14.73
CA ILE A 43 18.68 -4.57 14.04
C ILE A 43 18.82 -3.30 14.86
N ASP A 44 19.95 -2.61 14.69
CA ASP A 44 20.17 -1.31 15.30
C ASP A 44 19.27 -0.23 14.69
N LYS A 45 18.95 0.80 15.47
CA LYS A 45 18.26 1.99 14.97
C LYS A 45 19.19 2.80 14.06
N PRO A 46 18.70 3.32 12.94
CA PRO A 46 19.41 4.39 12.27
C PRO A 46 19.60 5.58 13.22
N ASN A 47 20.66 6.32 13.05
CA ASN A 47 20.93 7.52 13.85
C ASN A 47 20.54 8.78 13.06
N THR A 48 19.26 8.94 12.75
CA THR A 48 18.76 10.11 12.00
C THR A 48 18.60 11.33 12.91
N GLY A 49 18.49 11.10 14.22
CA GLY A 49 18.13 12.13 15.22
C GLY A 49 16.64 12.34 15.37
N ASP A 50 15.82 11.46 14.77
CA ASP A 50 14.35 11.44 14.88
C ASP A 50 13.89 10.06 15.32
N SER A 51 13.33 9.97 16.52
CA SER A 51 12.92 8.70 17.12
C SER A 51 11.82 8.00 16.34
N THR A 52 10.98 8.74 15.61
CA THR A 52 9.91 8.19 14.77
C THR A 52 10.49 7.45 13.58
N VAL A 53 11.41 8.08 12.84
CA VAL A 53 12.08 7.46 11.68
C VAL A 53 12.95 6.28 12.12
N ASP A 54 13.71 6.45 13.20
CA ASP A 54 14.59 5.41 13.74
C ASP A 54 13.79 4.19 14.22
N GLY A 55 12.64 4.43 14.88
CA GLY A 55 11.74 3.38 15.33
C GLY A 55 11.01 2.68 14.18
N TYR A 56 10.61 3.44 13.15
CA TYR A 56 9.95 2.89 11.95
C TYR A 56 10.78 1.80 11.28
N ILE A 57 12.09 1.99 11.15
CA ILE A 57 12.98 1.00 10.52
C ILE A 57 13.03 -0.30 11.32
N GLN A 58 13.13 -0.22 12.66
CA GLN A 58 13.12 -1.42 13.51
C GLN A 58 11.78 -2.15 13.47
N THR A 59 10.66 -1.42 13.57
CA THR A 59 9.33 -2.04 13.57
C THR A 59 8.97 -2.62 12.21
N ALA A 60 9.42 -2.00 11.10
CA ALA A 60 9.26 -2.56 9.77
C ALA A 60 10.03 -3.87 9.59
N HIS A 61 11.25 -3.96 10.10
CA HIS A 61 12.03 -5.20 10.10
C HIS A 61 11.38 -6.29 10.96
N TYR A 62 10.86 -5.93 12.13
CA TYR A 62 10.11 -6.87 12.97
C TYR A 62 8.85 -7.41 12.27
N LEU A 63 8.12 -6.53 11.55
CA LEU A 63 6.95 -6.94 10.77
C LEU A 63 7.34 -7.91 9.64
N ASP A 64 8.45 -7.66 8.95
CA ASP A 64 8.97 -8.56 7.91
C ASP A 64 9.24 -9.96 8.46
N GLN A 65 9.91 -10.05 9.61
CA GLN A 65 10.12 -11.33 10.30
C GLN A 65 8.81 -11.98 10.72
N ALA A 66 7.85 -11.20 11.23
CA ALA A 66 6.54 -11.72 11.64
C ALA A 66 5.77 -12.29 10.44
N LEU A 67 5.86 -11.66 9.27
CA LEU A 67 5.28 -12.16 8.01
C LEU A 67 5.97 -13.45 7.53
N GLU A 68 7.29 -13.55 7.61
CA GLU A 68 8.03 -14.78 7.28
C GLU A 68 7.56 -15.96 8.15
N GLU A 69 7.47 -15.75 9.46
CA GLU A 69 6.97 -16.76 10.41
C GLU A 69 5.52 -17.16 10.08
N TYR A 70 4.66 -16.18 9.80
CA TYR A 70 3.26 -16.43 9.46
C TYR A 70 3.10 -17.23 8.16
N ILE A 71 3.80 -16.84 7.09
CA ILE A 71 3.77 -17.58 5.82
C ILE A 71 4.29 -19.02 6.01
N THR A 72 5.32 -19.19 6.84
CA THR A 72 5.84 -20.50 7.20
C THR A 72 4.80 -21.34 7.92
N ASP A 73 4.06 -20.77 8.87
CA ASP A 73 2.99 -21.45 9.59
C ASP A 73 1.80 -21.80 8.67
N LEU A 74 1.42 -20.90 7.77
CA LEU A 74 0.40 -21.19 6.75
C LEU A 74 0.79 -22.40 5.86
N LYS A 75 2.07 -22.47 5.45
CA LYS A 75 2.60 -23.63 4.70
C LYS A 75 2.51 -24.92 5.51
N LYS A 76 2.99 -24.93 6.75
CA LYS A 76 2.93 -26.09 7.65
C LYS A 76 1.49 -26.58 7.89
N LYS A 77 0.53 -25.66 7.93
CA LYS A 77 -0.90 -25.95 8.17
C LYS A 77 -1.68 -26.30 6.87
N GLY A 78 -1.02 -26.32 5.71
CA GLY A 78 -1.65 -26.62 4.42
C GLY A 78 -2.68 -25.55 3.98
N LEU A 79 -2.49 -24.32 4.43
CA LEU A 79 -3.35 -23.18 4.05
C LEU A 79 -2.76 -22.37 2.90
N TYR A 80 -1.43 -22.34 2.75
CA TYR A 80 -0.73 -21.45 1.81
C TYR A 80 -1.06 -21.74 0.35
N ASP A 81 -0.96 -22.99 -0.09
CA ASP A 81 -0.99 -23.33 -1.53
C ASP A 81 -2.32 -22.95 -2.20
N ASN A 82 -3.42 -23.19 -1.50
CA ASN A 82 -4.78 -22.94 -1.99
C ASN A 82 -5.41 -21.64 -1.45
N SER A 83 -4.58 -20.63 -1.13
CA SER A 83 -5.06 -19.32 -0.67
C SER A 83 -4.59 -18.23 -1.62
N VAL A 84 -5.46 -17.27 -1.89
CA VAL A 84 -5.06 -15.94 -2.33
C VAL A 84 -4.60 -15.20 -1.08
N ILE A 85 -3.36 -14.68 -1.09
CA ILE A 85 -2.81 -13.91 0.01
C ILE A 85 -2.44 -12.53 -0.53
N MET A 86 -3.03 -11.50 0.06
CA MET A 86 -2.81 -10.11 -0.32
C MET A 86 -2.27 -9.37 0.91
N ILE A 87 -1.12 -8.72 0.76
CA ILE A 87 -0.45 -7.95 1.81
C ILE A 87 -0.22 -6.55 1.26
N TYR A 88 -0.69 -5.54 1.95
CA TYR A 88 -0.50 -4.16 1.52
C TYR A 88 -0.48 -3.20 2.71
N GLY A 89 0.19 -2.06 2.55
CA GLY A 89 0.09 -0.96 3.51
C GLY A 89 -1.19 -0.17 3.30
N ASP A 90 -1.89 0.14 4.37
CA ASP A 90 -3.15 0.89 4.37
C ASP A 90 -2.94 2.41 4.20
N HIS A 91 -1.75 2.90 4.54
CA HIS A 91 -1.31 4.29 4.33
C HIS A 91 0.22 4.39 4.38
N TYR A 92 0.77 5.56 4.08
CA TYR A 92 2.20 5.83 4.21
C TYR A 92 2.63 5.83 5.70
N GLY A 93 3.90 5.44 5.95
CA GLY A 93 4.41 5.28 7.32
C GLY A 93 4.92 6.58 7.96
N ILE A 94 5.60 7.43 7.19
CA ILE A 94 6.30 8.61 7.71
C ILE A 94 5.73 9.88 7.07
N SER A 95 5.26 10.82 7.91
CA SER A 95 4.72 12.09 7.45
C SER A 95 5.82 13.09 7.05
N GLU A 96 5.45 14.11 6.28
CA GLU A 96 6.37 15.16 5.80
C GLU A 96 7.08 15.95 6.92
N ASN A 97 6.51 15.96 8.13
CA ASN A 97 7.15 16.60 9.29
C ASN A 97 8.51 15.98 9.65
N HIS A 98 8.78 14.76 9.19
CA HIS A 98 10.01 14.02 9.41
C HIS A 98 10.97 14.04 8.21
N ASN A 99 10.71 14.89 7.19
CA ASN A 99 11.51 14.92 5.97
C ASN A 99 13.01 15.15 6.22
N ASN A 100 13.40 15.98 7.19
CA ASN A 100 14.81 16.19 7.53
C ASN A 100 15.52 14.90 7.98
N ALA A 101 14.83 14.03 8.71
CA ALA A 101 15.37 12.75 9.14
C ALA A 101 15.37 11.74 7.98
N MET A 102 14.33 11.77 7.14
CA MET A 102 14.26 10.96 5.93
C MET A 102 15.35 11.34 4.91
N GLU A 103 15.67 12.63 4.77
CA GLU A 103 16.82 13.09 3.96
C GLU A 103 18.14 12.50 4.43
N LYS A 104 18.36 12.47 5.75
CA LYS A 104 19.56 11.81 6.31
C LYS A 104 19.57 10.30 6.06
N LEU A 105 18.42 9.65 6.22
CA LEU A 105 18.30 8.20 6.01
C LEU A 105 18.54 7.81 4.55
N LEU A 106 17.98 8.58 3.61
CA LEU A 106 18.04 8.28 2.18
C LEU A 106 19.25 8.89 1.48
N GLY A 107 19.92 9.86 2.09
CA GLY A 107 21.07 10.57 1.49
C GLY A 107 20.68 11.53 0.36
N GLU A 108 19.41 11.92 0.27
CA GLU A 108 18.90 12.81 -0.78
C GLU A 108 17.84 13.78 -0.25
N LYS A 109 17.62 14.89 -0.94
CA LYS A 109 16.58 15.87 -0.56
C LYS A 109 15.18 15.36 -0.85
N ILE A 110 14.26 15.60 0.08
CA ILE A 110 12.84 15.30 -0.07
C ILE A 110 12.10 16.53 -0.59
N THR A 111 11.96 16.60 -1.90
CA THR A 111 11.07 17.58 -2.58
C THR A 111 9.61 17.12 -2.46
N PRO A 112 8.61 17.99 -2.75
CA PRO A 112 7.20 17.55 -2.80
C PRO A 112 6.96 16.37 -3.75
N ALA A 113 7.61 16.35 -4.92
CA ALA A 113 7.55 15.23 -5.86
C ALA A 113 8.16 13.96 -5.27
N LYS A 114 9.31 14.05 -4.59
CA LYS A 114 9.94 12.91 -3.91
C LYS A 114 9.11 12.41 -2.74
N PHE A 115 8.51 13.31 -1.95
CA PHE A 115 7.62 12.91 -0.86
C PHE A 115 6.41 12.12 -1.38
N THR A 116 5.87 12.51 -2.54
CA THR A 116 4.79 11.75 -3.19
C THR A 116 5.23 10.31 -3.53
N ASP A 117 6.48 10.09 -3.94
CA ASP A 117 7.02 8.73 -4.15
C ASP A 117 7.12 7.93 -2.84
N LEU A 118 7.43 8.60 -1.71
CA LEU A 118 7.50 7.97 -0.40
C LEU A 118 6.13 7.59 0.18
N ASN A 119 5.05 8.11 -0.39
CA ASN A 119 3.69 7.69 -0.04
C ASN A 119 3.32 6.32 -0.63
N ARG A 120 4.17 5.76 -1.51
CA ARG A 120 3.95 4.45 -2.09
C ARG A 120 4.07 3.36 -1.02
N THR A 121 2.98 2.63 -0.80
CA THR A 121 2.95 1.48 0.11
C THR A 121 3.36 0.21 -0.62
N GLY A 122 3.88 -0.76 0.15
CA GLY A 122 4.15 -2.10 -0.39
C GLY A 122 2.85 -2.81 -0.75
N PHE A 123 2.86 -3.57 -1.85
CA PHE A 123 1.76 -4.44 -2.24
C PHE A 123 2.30 -5.77 -2.75
N TRP A 124 1.89 -6.86 -2.13
CA TRP A 124 2.27 -8.21 -2.50
C TRP A 124 1.04 -9.08 -2.66
N LEU A 125 1.04 -9.88 -3.71
CA LEU A 125 -0.07 -10.75 -4.05
C LEU A 125 0.43 -12.15 -4.40
N LYS A 126 -0.06 -13.15 -3.69
CA LYS A 126 0.12 -14.56 -4.03
C LYS A 126 -1.20 -15.12 -4.53
N VAL A 127 -1.18 -15.71 -5.71
CA VAL A 127 -2.33 -16.38 -6.32
C VAL A 127 -2.00 -17.85 -6.54
N PRO A 128 -2.88 -18.80 -6.18
CA PRO A 128 -2.65 -20.22 -6.43
C PRO A 128 -2.32 -20.53 -7.89
N GLY A 129 -1.29 -21.34 -8.10
CA GLY A 129 -0.90 -21.80 -9.44
C GLY A 129 -0.29 -20.72 -10.37
N LYS A 130 -0.04 -19.51 -9.86
CA LYS A 130 0.63 -18.45 -10.63
C LYS A 130 2.10 -18.34 -10.23
N SER A 131 2.96 -18.12 -11.21
CA SER A 131 4.37 -17.78 -10.98
C SER A 131 4.50 -16.36 -10.48
N GLY A 132 5.53 -16.10 -9.67
CA GLY A 132 5.86 -14.76 -9.20
C GLY A 132 6.39 -13.86 -10.32
N GLY A 133 6.37 -12.55 -10.07
CA GLY A 133 6.87 -11.51 -10.95
C GLY A 133 6.57 -10.14 -10.39
N VAL A 134 6.99 -9.08 -11.09
CA VAL A 134 6.71 -7.69 -10.74
C VAL A 134 5.68 -7.16 -11.72
N ASN A 135 4.53 -6.73 -11.21
CA ASN A 135 3.59 -5.91 -11.97
C ASN A 135 4.06 -4.44 -11.89
N LYS A 136 4.18 -3.77 -13.03
CA LYS A 136 4.62 -2.38 -13.13
C LYS A 136 3.49 -1.38 -13.29
N GLU A 137 2.25 -1.85 -13.34
CA GLU A 137 1.07 -0.99 -13.42
C GLU A 137 0.97 -0.08 -12.19
N TYR A 138 0.56 1.16 -12.41
CA TYR A 138 0.28 2.09 -11.33
C TYR A 138 -1.11 1.82 -10.78
N ALA A 139 -1.19 1.56 -9.49
CA ALA A 139 -2.45 1.22 -8.82
C ALA A 139 -2.56 1.92 -7.47
N GLY A 140 -3.78 2.28 -7.11
CA GLY A 140 -4.11 2.83 -5.80
C GLY A 140 -4.80 1.78 -4.91
N GLN A 141 -4.99 2.11 -3.65
CA GLN A 141 -5.72 1.23 -2.72
C GLN A 141 -7.16 0.99 -3.15
N MET A 142 -7.75 1.90 -3.90
CA MET A 142 -9.09 1.73 -4.49
C MET A 142 -9.18 0.54 -5.45
N ASP A 143 -8.06 0.10 -6.02
CA ASP A 143 -7.97 -1.02 -6.96
C ASP A 143 -7.88 -2.39 -6.26
N VAL A 144 -7.64 -2.41 -4.95
CA VAL A 144 -7.47 -3.64 -4.16
C VAL A 144 -8.74 -4.49 -4.18
N MET A 145 -9.89 -3.89 -3.88
CA MET A 145 -11.15 -4.62 -3.79
C MET A 145 -11.59 -5.20 -5.15
N PRO A 146 -11.67 -4.45 -6.26
CA PRO A 146 -12.05 -5.03 -7.55
C PRO A 146 -11.07 -6.11 -8.02
N THR A 147 -9.78 -5.97 -7.74
CA THR A 147 -8.78 -7.00 -8.02
C THR A 147 -9.02 -8.27 -7.21
N LEU A 148 -9.28 -8.14 -5.90
CA LEU A 148 -9.58 -9.28 -5.04
C LEU A 148 -10.83 -10.03 -5.49
N LEU A 149 -11.92 -9.32 -5.78
CA LEU A 149 -13.18 -9.91 -6.23
C LEU A 149 -13.01 -10.69 -7.54
N HIS A 150 -12.28 -10.11 -8.49
CA HIS A 150 -11.93 -10.82 -9.74
C HIS A 150 -11.15 -12.12 -9.46
N LEU A 151 -10.11 -12.06 -8.62
CA LEU A 151 -9.28 -13.22 -8.31
C LEU A 151 -10.03 -14.36 -7.61
N VAL A 152 -11.07 -14.06 -6.86
CA VAL A 152 -11.94 -15.06 -6.21
C VAL A 152 -13.20 -15.39 -7.01
N GLY A 153 -13.35 -14.84 -8.22
CA GLY A 153 -14.45 -15.15 -9.15
C GLY A 153 -15.81 -14.53 -8.79
N ILE A 154 -15.79 -13.42 -8.07
CA ILE A 154 -17.01 -12.68 -7.70
C ILE A 154 -17.24 -11.57 -8.74
N ASP A 155 -18.44 -11.56 -9.34
CA ASP A 155 -18.85 -10.49 -10.24
C ASP A 155 -19.13 -9.20 -9.46
N SER A 156 -18.36 -8.17 -9.78
CA SER A 156 -18.40 -6.87 -9.09
C SER A 156 -19.36 -5.86 -9.70
N LYS A 157 -20.08 -6.20 -10.80
CA LYS A 157 -20.94 -5.26 -11.55
C LYS A 157 -22.06 -4.62 -10.72
N ASN A 158 -22.50 -5.27 -9.65
CA ASN A 158 -23.57 -4.78 -8.79
C ASN A 158 -23.05 -4.01 -7.56
N TYR A 159 -21.75 -3.78 -7.47
CA TYR A 159 -21.14 -3.07 -6.36
C TYR A 159 -20.56 -1.74 -6.84
N LEU A 160 -20.80 -0.69 -6.08
CA LEU A 160 -20.18 0.60 -6.34
C LEU A 160 -18.69 0.53 -5.96
N MET A 161 -17.81 0.76 -6.93
CA MET A 161 -16.37 0.79 -6.75
C MET A 161 -15.78 1.93 -7.56
N PHE A 162 -14.76 2.58 -7.01
CA PHE A 162 -14.04 3.67 -7.68
C PHE A 162 -12.79 3.19 -8.42
N GLY A 163 -12.21 2.07 -7.97
CA GLY A 163 -11.04 1.45 -8.57
C GLY A 163 -11.38 0.47 -9.70
N SER A 164 -10.34 -0.09 -10.27
CA SER A 164 -10.42 -1.11 -11.31
C SER A 164 -9.52 -2.30 -11.00
N ASP A 165 -9.77 -3.44 -11.60
CA ASP A 165 -8.92 -4.62 -11.48
C ASP A 165 -7.54 -4.37 -12.10
N MET A 166 -6.48 -4.49 -11.31
CA MET A 166 -5.07 -4.28 -11.71
C MET A 166 -4.60 -5.21 -12.84
N PHE A 167 -5.31 -6.28 -13.12
CA PHE A 167 -4.99 -7.22 -14.19
C PHE A 167 -5.86 -7.02 -15.44
N SER A 168 -6.80 -6.07 -15.40
CA SER A 168 -7.64 -5.73 -16.54
C SER A 168 -6.87 -4.89 -17.56
N LYS A 169 -7.08 -5.17 -18.85
CA LYS A 169 -6.61 -4.29 -19.94
C LYS A 169 -7.24 -2.89 -19.90
N GLN A 170 -8.31 -2.72 -19.14
CA GLN A 170 -9.02 -1.45 -18.96
C GLN A 170 -8.63 -0.77 -17.64
N HIS A 171 -7.60 -1.29 -16.94
CA HIS A 171 -7.12 -0.67 -15.72
C HIS A 171 -6.72 0.79 -15.98
N ASN A 172 -7.14 1.67 -15.09
CA ASN A 172 -6.79 3.08 -15.16
C ASN A 172 -5.56 3.33 -14.29
N ASN A 173 -4.41 3.56 -14.92
CA ASN A 173 -3.13 3.80 -14.27
C ASN A 173 -3.04 5.21 -13.64
N VAL A 174 -4.14 5.76 -13.15
CA VAL A 174 -4.19 7.06 -12.45
C VAL A 174 -4.52 6.83 -10.99
N VAL A 175 -3.60 7.21 -10.12
CA VAL A 175 -3.72 7.06 -8.66
C VAL A 175 -4.06 8.40 -8.04
N PRO A 176 -5.30 8.65 -7.61
CA PRO A 176 -5.70 9.90 -6.98
C PRO A 176 -5.27 9.97 -5.52
N PHE A 177 -4.99 11.19 -5.06
CA PHE A 177 -4.88 11.55 -3.65
C PHE A 177 -6.08 12.39 -3.22
N ARG A 178 -6.39 12.34 -1.94
CA ARG A 178 -7.55 13.03 -1.37
C ARG A 178 -7.56 14.56 -1.58
N ASN A 179 -6.40 15.16 -1.72
CA ASN A 179 -6.23 16.61 -1.97
C ASN A 179 -6.36 17.02 -3.46
N GLY A 180 -6.67 16.07 -4.35
CA GLY A 180 -6.76 16.30 -5.80
C GLY A 180 -5.44 16.16 -6.56
N ASP A 181 -4.34 15.89 -5.87
CA ASP A 181 -3.10 15.46 -6.51
C ASP A 181 -3.28 14.06 -7.10
N PHE A 182 -2.43 13.65 -8.04
CA PHE A 182 -2.47 12.31 -8.62
C PHE A 182 -1.14 11.90 -9.26
N ILE A 183 -0.96 10.59 -9.40
CA ILE A 183 0.16 9.98 -10.11
C ILE A 183 -0.37 9.19 -11.30
N THR A 184 0.38 9.23 -12.41
CA THR A 184 0.20 8.38 -13.59
C THR A 184 1.48 7.56 -13.83
N GLU A 185 1.57 6.83 -14.92
CA GLU A 185 2.80 6.13 -15.32
C GLU A 185 3.95 7.10 -15.61
N ASP A 186 3.69 8.20 -16.29
CA ASP A 186 4.72 9.10 -16.81
C ASP A 186 5.00 10.32 -15.92
N TYR A 187 3.99 10.79 -15.18
CA TYR A 187 4.09 12.02 -14.42
C TYR A 187 3.22 12.01 -13.16
N LYS A 188 3.50 12.93 -12.27
CA LYS A 188 2.70 13.23 -11.09
C LYS A 188 2.31 14.70 -11.04
N TYR A 189 1.09 14.97 -10.60
CA TYR A 189 0.58 16.30 -10.30
C TYR A 189 0.58 16.48 -8.79
N VAL A 190 1.33 17.47 -8.31
CA VAL A 190 1.54 17.69 -6.87
C VAL A 190 1.53 19.19 -6.59
N ASN A 191 0.63 19.65 -5.73
CA ASN A 191 0.54 21.05 -5.30
C ASN A 191 0.51 22.05 -6.48
N GLY A 192 -0.28 21.75 -7.51
CA GLY A 192 -0.45 22.63 -8.69
C GLY A 192 0.67 22.56 -9.72
N LYS A 193 1.63 21.66 -9.57
CA LYS A 193 2.77 21.49 -10.47
C LYS A 193 2.84 20.07 -11.02
N ILE A 194 3.41 19.92 -12.21
CA ILE A 194 3.55 18.64 -12.89
C ILE A 194 5.03 18.23 -12.90
N TYR A 195 5.31 17.01 -12.44
CA TYR A 195 6.68 16.48 -12.34
C TYR A 195 6.79 15.18 -13.13
N SER A 196 7.93 14.95 -13.75
CA SER A 196 8.28 13.66 -14.36
C SER A 196 8.43 12.57 -13.30
N ASN A 197 7.92 11.37 -13.55
CA ASN A 197 8.17 10.23 -12.66
C ASN A 197 9.58 9.64 -12.80
N LYS A 198 10.30 10.02 -13.88
CA LYS A 198 11.63 9.48 -14.14
C LYS A 198 12.70 10.07 -13.20
N ASP A 199 12.62 11.39 -12.95
CA ASP A 199 13.68 12.14 -12.28
C ASP A 199 13.15 13.16 -11.26
N ASN A 200 11.84 13.25 -11.08
CA ASN A 200 11.18 14.24 -10.22
C ASN A 200 11.40 15.70 -10.61
N GLU A 201 11.82 15.94 -11.84
CA GLU A 201 11.99 17.29 -12.37
C GLU A 201 10.65 17.90 -12.82
N LEU A 202 10.55 19.22 -12.69
CA LEU A 202 9.36 19.97 -13.11
C LEU A 202 9.22 19.92 -14.65
N LEU A 203 8.07 19.48 -15.13
CA LEU A 203 7.76 19.50 -16.55
C LEU A 203 7.42 20.92 -17.00
N THR A 204 8.06 21.36 -18.08
CA THR A 204 7.80 22.65 -18.72
C THR A 204 6.57 22.62 -19.63
N GLU A 205 6.26 21.44 -20.15
CA GLU A 205 5.11 21.22 -21.02
C GLU A 205 4.07 20.35 -20.33
N LYS A 206 2.79 20.70 -20.51
CA LYS A 206 1.67 19.94 -19.97
C LYS A 206 1.48 18.65 -20.77
N PRO A 207 1.44 17.46 -20.14
CA PRO A 207 1.13 16.20 -20.82
C PRO A 207 -0.23 16.23 -21.54
N LYS A 208 -0.32 15.55 -22.68
CA LYS A 208 -1.53 15.59 -23.53
C LYS A 208 -2.80 15.09 -22.84
N ASP A 209 -2.66 14.13 -21.94
CA ASP A 209 -3.75 13.49 -21.20
C ASP A 209 -4.02 14.14 -19.84
N PHE A 210 -3.26 15.16 -19.47
CA PHE A 210 -3.35 15.80 -18.14
C PHE A 210 -4.77 16.26 -17.79
N ASP A 211 -5.41 17.03 -18.69
CA ASP A 211 -6.75 17.58 -18.42
C ASP A 211 -7.80 16.48 -18.29
N LYS A 212 -7.66 15.39 -19.06
CA LYS A 212 -8.52 14.22 -18.97
C LYS A 212 -8.35 13.56 -17.61
N ASN A 213 -7.10 13.29 -17.19
CA ASN A 213 -6.80 12.62 -15.94
C ASN A 213 -7.21 13.46 -14.73
N LYS A 214 -6.93 14.76 -14.75
CA LYS A 214 -7.35 15.70 -13.70
C LYS A 214 -8.87 15.70 -13.53
N LYS A 215 -9.61 15.83 -14.63
CA LYS A 215 -11.09 15.81 -14.61
C LYS A 215 -11.64 14.48 -14.08
N GLN A 216 -10.99 13.35 -14.41
CA GLN A 216 -11.38 12.04 -13.88
C GLN A 216 -11.18 11.98 -12.36
N VAL A 217 -10.01 12.42 -11.87
CA VAL A 217 -9.73 12.47 -10.42
C VAL A 217 -10.72 13.36 -9.68
N GLU A 218 -11.01 14.56 -10.20
CA GLU A 218 -12.01 15.47 -9.61
C GLU A 218 -13.38 14.79 -9.52
N LYS A 219 -13.82 14.14 -10.59
CA LYS A 219 -15.09 13.42 -10.62
C LYS A 219 -15.14 12.25 -9.63
N ASP A 220 -14.06 11.47 -9.52
CA ASP A 220 -14.02 10.32 -8.60
C ASP A 220 -14.07 10.79 -7.14
N LEU A 221 -13.40 11.90 -6.81
CA LEU A 221 -13.46 12.51 -5.49
C LEU A 221 -14.86 13.08 -5.18
N GLU A 222 -15.49 13.78 -6.12
CA GLU A 222 -16.87 14.28 -5.97
C GLU A 222 -17.87 13.14 -5.76
N MET A 223 -17.74 12.05 -6.52
CA MET A 223 -18.57 10.86 -6.36
C MET A 223 -18.35 10.19 -5.00
N SER A 224 -17.09 10.06 -4.56
CA SER A 224 -16.74 9.53 -3.24
C SER A 224 -17.37 10.36 -2.13
N ASP A 225 -17.28 11.68 -2.21
CA ASP A 225 -17.90 12.59 -1.25
C ASP A 225 -19.44 12.47 -1.27
N SER A 226 -20.03 12.31 -2.44
CA SER A 226 -21.48 12.14 -2.57
C SER A 226 -21.96 10.84 -1.92
N VAL A 227 -21.21 9.74 -2.04
CA VAL A 227 -21.50 8.47 -1.36
C VAL A 227 -21.40 8.61 0.15
N LEU A 228 -20.32 9.21 0.64
CA LEU A 228 -20.10 9.40 2.07
C LEU A 228 -21.15 10.32 2.72
N ASN A 229 -21.50 11.42 2.04
CA ASN A 229 -22.47 12.40 2.55
C ASN A 229 -23.92 11.93 2.36
N GLY A 230 -24.18 11.06 1.39
CA GLY A 230 -25.49 10.51 1.11
C GLY A 230 -25.85 9.27 1.92
N ASP A 231 -24.89 8.73 2.69
CA ASP A 231 -25.04 7.46 3.43
C ASP A 231 -25.51 6.31 2.53
N LEU A 232 -24.89 6.19 1.33
CA LEU A 232 -25.27 5.27 0.23
C LEU A 232 -24.44 3.99 0.26
#